data_5760de91a9a2afc95e2cadfef109be6f
#
_entry.id   5760de91a9a2afc95e2cadfef109be6f
#
_cell.length_a   1.000
_cell.length_b   1.000
_cell.length_c   1.000
_cell.angle_alpha   90.00
_cell.angle_beta   90.00
_cell.angle_gamma   90.00
#
_symmetry.space_group_name_H-M   'P 1'
#
loop_
_entity.id
_entity.type
_entity.pdbx_description
1 polymer ?
#
loop_
_entity_poly.entity_id
_entity_poly.type
_entity_poly.pdbx_seq_one_letter_code
_entity_poly.pdbx_strand_id
1 'polypeptide(L)'
;ALQAILGPDCPGLAATTIARLKQVWEGEFQEWSQRSLKEKEYVYVWADGIYCNIRLGEGDRQCLLVVIGATKDGKKELLAVVDGYRESEQSWTELLRDLQRRGLAAAPKLAVGDGSLGFWAALAKV
;
A
#
# COMPACT_ATOMS: atom_id res chain seq x y z
N ALA A 1 11.83 -8.75 -16.74
CA ALA A 1 11.09 -7.89 -15.80
C ALA A 1 11.81 -6.56 -15.56
N LEU A 2 13.10 -6.55 -15.16
CA LEU A 2 13.83 -5.28 -14.86
C LEU A 2 14.05 -4.40 -16.10
N GLN A 3 14.27 -4.96 -17.28
CA GLN A 3 14.35 -4.19 -18.51
C GLN A 3 13.05 -3.47 -18.86
N ALA A 4 11.89 -4.00 -18.44
CA ALA A 4 10.60 -3.33 -18.61
C ALA A 4 10.45 -2.10 -17.70
N ILE A 5 11.17 -2.08 -16.57
CA ILE A 5 11.15 -0.96 -15.60
C ILE A 5 12.22 0.06 -15.92
N LEU A 6 13.40 -0.39 -16.32
CA LEU A 6 14.61 0.45 -16.49
C LEU A 6 14.89 0.82 -17.95
N GLY A 7 14.12 0.30 -18.89
CA GLY A 7 14.27 0.53 -20.33
C GLY A 7 15.16 -0.49 -21.03
N PRO A 8 15.07 -0.57 -22.40
CA PRO A 8 15.76 -1.57 -23.20
C PRO A 8 17.29 -1.37 -23.22
N ASP A 9 17.77 -0.15 -22.99
CA ASP A 9 19.18 0.20 -23.02
C ASP A 9 19.87 0.03 -21.66
N CYS A 10 19.17 -0.53 -20.66
CA CYS A 10 19.76 -0.80 -19.37
C CYS A 10 20.84 -1.87 -19.49
N PRO A 11 22.11 -1.57 -19.19
CA PRO A 11 23.18 -2.55 -19.21
C PRO A 11 22.82 -3.70 -18.26
N GLY A 12 23.10 -4.93 -18.68
CA GLY A 12 22.75 -6.13 -17.96
C GLY A 12 23.13 -6.03 -16.48
N LEU A 13 22.12 -6.04 -15.61
CA LEU A 13 22.33 -5.92 -14.16
C LEU A 13 22.88 -7.24 -13.64
N ALA A 14 24.08 -7.22 -13.08
CA ALA A 14 24.62 -8.35 -12.35
C ALA A 14 23.72 -8.72 -11.17
N ALA A 15 23.66 -10.00 -10.80
CA ALA A 15 22.85 -10.47 -9.68
C ALA A 15 23.16 -9.72 -8.36
N THR A 16 24.41 -9.37 -8.14
CA THR A 16 24.87 -8.57 -6.99
C THR A 16 24.29 -7.16 -6.99
N THR A 17 24.18 -6.53 -8.17
CA THR A 17 23.57 -5.20 -8.32
C THR A 17 22.08 -5.26 -8.01
N ILE A 18 21.40 -6.28 -8.50
CA ILE A 18 19.97 -6.51 -8.22
C ILE A 18 19.75 -6.72 -6.72
N ALA A 19 20.57 -7.57 -6.07
CA ALA A 19 20.47 -7.82 -4.63
C ALA A 19 20.66 -6.53 -3.82
N ARG A 20 21.64 -5.70 -4.18
CA ARG A 20 21.88 -4.40 -3.52
C ARG A 20 20.72 -3.43 -3.73
N LEU A 21 20.16 -3.33 -4.93
CA LEU A 21 19.00 -2.47 -5.21
C LEU A 21 17.77 -2.91 -4.41
N LYS A 22 17.53 -4.22 -4.30
CA LYS A 22 16.45 -4.75 -3.46
C LYS A 22 16.61 -4.33 -2.00
N GLN A 23 17.79 -4.42 -1.42
CA GLN A 23 18.05 -3.99 -0.04
C GLN A 23 17.80 -2.49 0.15
N VAL A 24 18.24 -1.66 -0.79
CA VAL A 24 17.99 -0.20 -0.75
C VAL A 24 16.49 0.07 -0.77
N TRP A 25 15.77 -0.49 -1.74
CA TRP A 25 14.32 -0.29 -1.87
C TRP A 25 13.53 -0.83 -0.68
N GLU A 26 13.98 -1.94 -0.10
CA GLU A 26 13.36 -2.49 1.12
C GLU A 26 13.52 -1.51 2.29
N GLY A 27 14.71 -0.93 2.49
CA GLY A 27 14.93 0.10 3.49
C GLY A 27 14.07 1.35 3.27
N GLU A 28 14.06 1.89 2.04
CA GLU A 28 13.22 3.04 1.67
C GLU A 28 11.73 2.75 1.87
N PHE A 29 11.28 1.54 1.53
CA PHE A 29 9.90 1.13 1.74
C PHE A 29 9.56 1.03 3.22
N GLN A 30 10.44 0.48 4.05
CA GLN A 30 10.25 0.40 5.49
C GLN A 30 10.14 1.79 6.12
N GLU A 31 11.04 2.70 5.81
CA GLU A 31 10.99 4.09 6.29
C GLU A 31 9.69 4.78 5.84
N TRP A 32 9.34 4.66 4.57
CA TRP A 32 8.11 5.23 4.02
C TRP A 32 6.87 4.63 4.69
N SER A 33 6.81 3.32 4.89
CA SER A 33 5.65 2.62 5.47
C SER A 33 5.41 2.98 6.93
N GLN A 34 6.45 3.35 7.67
CA GLN A 34 6.38 3.72 9.08
C GLN A 34 6.31 5.23 9.33
N ARG A 35 6.33 6.04 8.26
CA ARG A 35 6.35 7.51 8.41
C ARG A 35 5.13 8.03 9.18
N SER A 36 5.33 9.08 9.97
CA SER A 36 4.27 9.75 10.72
C SER A 36 3.25 10.43 9.80
N LEU A 37 1.97 10.34 10.17
CA LEU A 37 0.85 10.99 9.51
C LEU A 37 0.19 12.06 10.42
N LYS A 38 0.81 12.37 11.58
CA LYS A 38 0.22 13.23 12.65
C LYS A 38 -0.19 14.62 12.22
N GLU A 39 0.49 15.19 11.22
CA GLU A 39 0.23 16.56 10.77
C GLU A 39 -0.57 16.59 9.46
N LYS A 40 -1.11 15.45 9.07
CA LYS A 40 -1.82 15.29 7.80
C LYS A 40 -3.32 15.17 8.05
N GLU A 41 -4.10 15.98 7.33
CA GLU A 41 -5.55 15.83 7.23
C GLU A 41 -5.91 15.37 5.83
N TYR A 42 -6.52 14.18 5.72
CA TYR A 42 -7.03 13.65 4.47
C TYR A 42 -8.56 13.77 4.46
N VAL A 43 -9.09 14.49 3.49
CA VAL A 43 -10.54 14.71 3.33
C VAL A 43 -11.19 13.53 2.64
N TYR A 44 -10.48 12.92 1.69
CA TYR A 44 -10.92 11.76 0.93
C TYR A 44 -9.91 10.64 1.05
N VAL A 45 -10.42 9.41 1.11
CA VAL A 45 -9.60 8.20 1.11
C VAL A 45 -10.16 7.22 0.08
N TRP A 46 -9.28 6.64 -0.73
CA TRP A 46 -9.57 5.51 -1.61
C TRP A 46 -8.87 4.28 -1.08
N ALA A 47 -9.60 3.16 -1.05
CA ALA A 47 -9.09 1.85 -0.67
C ALA A 47 -9.38 0.85 -1.78
N ASP A 48 -8.38 0.06 -2.14
CA ASP A 48 -8.47 -0.94 -3.20
C ASP A 48 -7.58 -2.14 -2.91
N GLY A 49 -8.01 -3.32 -3.34
CA GLY A 49 -7.26 -4.57 -3.30
C GLY A 49 -6.76 -4.97 -4.69
N ILE A 50 -5.46 -4.85 -4.92
CA ILE A 50 -4.83 -5.17 -6.20
C ILE A 50 -4.32 -6.60 -6.17
N TYR A 51 -4.90 -7.46 -7.01
CA TYR A 51 -4.45 -8.85 -7.15
C TYR A 51 -3.32 -8.97 -8.18
N CYS A 52 -2.14 -9.34 -7.70
CA CYS A 52 -0.96 -9.54 -8.53
C CYS A 52 -0.72 -11.03 -8.77
N ASN A 53 -0.55 -11.42 -10.05
CA ASN A 53 -0.10 -12.76 -10.41
C ASN A 53 1.43 -12.84 -10.28
N ILE A 54 1.93 -12.97 -9.06
CA ILE A 54 3.35 -13.14 -8.80
C ILE A 54 3.62 -14.64 -8.72
N ARG A 55 4.58 -15.12 -9.51
CA ARG A 55 4.99 -16.54 -9.50
C ARG A 55 5.85 -16.83 -8.27
N LEU A 56 5.21 -16.96 -7.10
CA LEU A 56 5.87 -17.43 -5.87
C LEU A 56 5.57 -18.91 -5.56
N GLY A 57 4.68 -19.54 -6.35
CA GLY A 57 4.26 -20.92 -6.22
C GLY A 57 3.04 -21.20 -7.10
N GLU A 58 2.66 -22.47 -7.25
CA GLU A 58 1.46 -22.83 -7.98
C GLU A 58 0.21 -22.39 -7.20
N GLY A 59 -0.48 -21.38 -7.72
CA GLY A 59 -1.86 -21.05 -7.35
C GLY A 59 -2.07 -19.85 -6.42
N ASP A 60 -1.05 -19.20 -5.87
CA ASP A 60 -1.25 -18.10 -4.94
C ASP A 60 -1.27 -16.75 -5.65
N ARG A 61 -2.47 -16.13 -5.65
CA ARG A 61 -2.62 -14.73 -6.00
C ARG A 61 -2.28 -13.89 -4.78
N GLN A 62 -1.28 -13.01 -4.91
CA GLN A 62 -0.95 -12.06 -3.88
C GLN A 62 -1.87 -10.84 -4.01
N CYS A 63 -2.49 -10.44 -2.92
CA CYS A 63 -3.31 -9.25 -2.84
C CYS A 63 -2.51 -8.12 -2.19
N LEU A 64 -2.43 -6.96 -2.84
CA LEU A 64 -1.87 -5.74 -2.25
C LEU A 64 -3.03 -4.83 -1.85
N LEU A 65 -3.16 -4.56 -0.56
CA LEU A 65 -4.10 -3.58 -0.05
C LEU A 65 -3.48 -2.19 -0.17
N VAL A 66 -4.15 -1.30 -0.87
CA VAL A 66 -3.67 0.05 -1.17
C VAL A 66 -4.62 1.09 -0.60
N VAL A 67 -4.07 2.09 0.07
CA VAL A 67 -4.84 3.24 0.56
C VAL A 67 -4.20 4.53 0.07
N ILE A 68 -4.99 5.37 -0.59
CA ILE A 68 -4.61 6.70 -1.07
C ILE A 68 -5.47 7.73 -0.34
N GLY A 69 -4.84 8.79 0.16
CA GLY A 69 -5.53 9.94 0.75
C GLY A 69 -5.42 11.18 -0.11
N ALA A 70 -6.41 12.06 -0.05
CA ALA A 70 -6.32 13.41 -0.60
C ALA A 70 -6.51 14.46 0.49
N THR A 71 -5.62 15.42 0.53
CA THR A 71 -5.65 16.57 1.43
C THR A 71 -6.67 17.62 0.97
N LYS A 72 -6.95 18.64 1.80
CA LYS A 72 -7.91 19.72 1.48
C LYS A 72 -7.55 20.51 0.22
N ASP A 73 -6.25 20.63 -0.06
CA ASP A 73 -5.71 21.30 -1.25
C ASP A 73 -5.67 20.39 -2.49
N GLY A 74 -6.21 19.17 -2.38
CA GLY A 74 -6.36 18.24 -3.49
C GLY A 74 -5.12 17.40 -3.79
N LYS A 75 -4.07 17.49 -2.97
CA LYS A 75 -2.87 16.66 -3.14
C LYS A 75 -3.17 15.22 -2.75
N LYS A 76 -2.90 14.30 -3.66
CA LYS A 76 -3.01 12.86 -3.43
C LYS A 76 -1.71 12.30 -2.89
N GLU A 77 -1.80 11.48 -1.86
CA GLU A 77 -0.66 10.80 -1.25
C GLU A 77 -1.00 9.32 -1.04
N LEU A 78 -0.04 8.45 -1.35
CA LEU A 78 -0.15 7.03 -1.03
C LEU A 78 0.07 6.87 0.48
N LEU A 79 -0.91 6.32 1.20
CA LEU A 79 -0.87 6.18 2.66
C LEU A 79 -0.33 4.85 3.12
N ALA A 80 -0.75 3.79 2.44
CA ALA A 80 -0.32 2.42 2.71
C ALA A 80 -0.33 1.58 1.44
N VAL A 81 0.62 0.66 1.37
CA VAL A 81 0.62 -0.52 0.51
C VAL A 81 1.03 -1.69 1.41
N VAL A 82 0.17 -2.64 1.59
CA VAL A 82 0.41 -3.78 2.48
C VAL A 82 0.11 -5.07 1.73
N ASP A 83 0.98 -6.04 1.91
CA ASP A 83 0.74 -7.40 1.46
C ASP A 83 -0.38 -8.01 2.30
N GLY A 84 -1.49 -8.32 1.65
CA GLY A 84 -2.64 -8.96 2.27
C GLY A 84 -2.85 -10.34 1.66
N TYR A 85 -2.97 -11.36 2.52
CA TYR A 85 -3.33 -12.70 2.05
C TYR A 85 -4.66 -12.71 1.28
N ARG A 86 -5.61 -11.85 1.67
CA ARG A 86 -6.91 -11.61 1.02
C ARG A 86 -7.41 -10.22 1.38
N GLU A 87 -8.37 -9.71 0.62
CA GLU A 87 -9.21 -8.56 1.01
C GLU A 87 -10.17 -8.92 2.16
N SER A 88 -9.63 -9.42 3.26
CA SER A 88 -10.41 -9.79 4.42
C SER A 88 -10.66 -8.59 5.33
N GLU A 89 -11.73 -8.65 6.10
CA GLU A 89 -11.99 -7.67 7.16
C GLU A 89 -10.80 -7.54 8.12
N GLN A 90 -10.16 -8.66 8.45
CA GLN A 90 -9.01 -8.66 9.35
C GLN A 90 -7.83 -7.88 8.76
N SER A 91 -7.45 -8.17 7.52
CA SER A 91 -6.34 -7.49 6.83
C SER A 91 -6.59 -5.98 6.73
N TRP A 92 -7.80 -5.57 6.38
CA TRP A 92 -8.20 -4.17 6.36
C TRP A 92 -8.20 -3.52 7.75
N THR A 93 -8.66 -4.24 8.79
CA THR A 93 -8.63 -3.74 10.17
C THR A 93 -7.21 -3.48 10.64
N GLU A 94 -6.29 -4.40 10.37
CA GLU A 94 -4.88 -4.25 10.73
C GLU A 94 -4.24 -3.04 10.01
N LEU A 95 -4.52 -2.87 8.72
CA LEU A 95 -4.04 -1.72 7.94
C LEU A 95 -4.60 -0.40 8.47
N LEU A 96 -5.91 -0.30 8.71
CA LEU A 96 -6.54 0.92 9.22
C LEU A 96 -6.02 1.29 10.61
N ARG A 97 -5.82 0.32 11.49
CA ARG A 97 -5.20 0.53 12.82
C ARG A 97 -3.74 0.97 12.70
N ASP A 98 -3.02 0.50 11.70
CA ASP A 98 -1.66 0.99 11.44
C ASP A 98 -1.67 2.48 11.04
N LEU A 99 -2.58 2.90 10.16
CA LEU A 99 -2.74 4.31 9.82
C LEU A 99 -3.04 5.17 11.06
N GLN A 100 -3.90 4.69 11.96
CA GLN A 100 -4.17 5.39 13.23
C GLN A 100 -2.93 5.46 14.12
N ARG A 101 -2.18 4.35 14.29
CA ARG A 101 -0.93 4.33 15.07
C ARG A 101 0.11 5.30 14.52
N ARG A 102 0.19 5.45 13.21
CA ARG A 102 1.08 6.42 12.54
C ARG A 102 0.58 7.86 12.67
N GLY A 103 -0.59 8.08 13.23
CA GLY A 103 -1.11 9.38 13.60
C GLY A 103 -2.23 9.92 12.72
N LEU A 104 -2.87 9.12 11.89
CA LEU A 104 -4.09 9.48 11.20
C LEU A 104 -5.25 9.54 12.22
N ALA A 105 -5.39 10.67 12.91
CA ALA A 105 -6.35 10.84 14.00
C ALA A 105 -7.71 11.34 13.51
N ALA A 106 -7.75 12.10 12.43
CA ALA A 106 -8.99 12.63 11.87
C ALA A 106 -9.57 11.65 10.83
N ALA A 107 -10.83 11.26 11.03
CA ALA A 107 -11.54 10.47 10.04
C ALA A 107 -11.71 11.26 8.73
N PRO A 108 -11.53 10.64 7.56
CA PRO A 108 -11.83 11.28 6.27
C PRO A 108 -13.32 11.57 6.15
N LYS A 109 -13.68 12.62 5.41
CA LYS A 109 -15.09 12.95 5.17
C LYS A 109 -15.77 11.98 4.22
N LEU A 110 -14.99 11.35 3.35
CA LEU A 110 -15.46 10.36 2.39
C LEU A 110 -14.42 9.26 2.20
N ALA A 111 -14.86 8.02 2.32
CA ALA A 111 -14.13 6.85 1.89
C ALA A 111 -14.75 6.29 0.60
N VAL A 112 -13.91 5.91 -0.34
CA VAL A 112 -14.27 5.29 -1.61
C VAL A 112 -13.56 3.94 -1.70
N GLY A 113 -14.31 2.89 -1.90
CA GLY A 113 -13.80 1.54 -2.11
C GLY A 113 -14.68 0.84 -3.12
N ASP A 114 -14.18 -0.24 -3.71
CA ASP A 114 -15.01 -1.15 -4.49
C ASP A 114 -16.00 -1.90 -3.56
N GLY A 115 -16.77 -2.83 -4.09
CA GLY A 115 -17.74 -3.60 -3.32
C GLY A 115 -17.14 -4.58 -2.30
N SER A 116 -15.86 -4.47 -1.95
CA SER A 116 -15.17 -5.32 -0.98
C SER A 116 -15.80 -5.18 0.41
N LEU A 117 -16.58 -6.17 0.82
CA LEU A 117 -17.24 -6.20 2.13
C LEU A 117 -16.24 -6.13 3.30
N GLY A 118 -15.02 -6.62 3.10
CA GLY A 118 -13.96 -6.61 4.11
C GLY A 118 -13.54 -5.21 4.53
N PHE A 119 -13.35 -4.29 3.58
CA PHE A 119 -12.99 -2.91 3.86
C PHE A 119 -14.08 -2.17 4.66
N TRP A 120 -15.33 -2.27 4.22
CA TRP A 120 -16.45 -1.59 4.89
C TRP A 120 -16.73 -2.14 6.30
N ALA A 121 -16.60 -3.46 6.48
CA ALA A 121 -16.71 -4.08 7.80
C ALA A 121 -15.59 -3.63 8.74
N ALA A 122 -14.35 -3.50 8.24
CA ALA A 122 -13.22 -3.01 9.01
C ALA A 122 -13.39 -1.52 9.38
N LEU A 123 -13.81 -0.70 8.42
CA LEU A 123 -13.99 0.76 8.62
C LEU A 123 -15.03 1.06 9.70
N ALA A 124 -16.07 0.23 9.84
CA ALA A 124 -17.09 0.38 10.88
C ALA A 124 -16.57 0.04 12.29
N LYS A 125 -15.41 -0.63 12.43
CA LYS A 125 -14.83 -1.09 13.70
C LYS A 125 -13.63 -0.27 14.18
N VAL A 126 -13.10 0.56 13.33
CA VAL A 126 -11.90 1.35 13.57
C VAL A 126 -12.23 2.83 13.58
#